data_478d4583d54cb204001840f1d83321f0
#
_entry.id   478d4583d54cb204001840f1d83321f0
#
_cell.length_a   1.000
_cell.length_b   1.000
_cell.length_c   1.000
_cell.angle_alpha   90.00
_cell.angle_beta   90.00
_cell.angle_gamma   90.00
#
_symmetry.space_group_name_H-M   'P 1'
#
loop_
_entity.id
_entity.type
_entity.pdbx_description
1 polymer ?
#
loop_
_entity_poly.entity_id
_entity_poly.type
_entity_poly.pdbx_seq_one_letter_code
_entity_poly.pdbx_strand_id
1 'polypeptide(L)'
;MTQHVDDPSVQAAMNLRRLQPGDEAVLEAFLASHADSSMFIRANARRAGLSYNAEPYQAVYAARFHGDRMLGVAAHAWTGLVLLQAPEHAAELARTCTEFSRLPVRGLAGPAAQVREARAALKLDDAPTAVEGDEVLFALDLSDLVVPEALTRGAIVCRAPRPEERDTLCAWRIAYDVETLGATDSPESRQRAAGFLDAQIVDGNAWVALHEDAPVSLSAFNATLPDIVQLGGIYTPPALRGRGFARCAVAASLLAARERGASRAVLFTGNPNAVRTYEALGFARVGDYSIVLLR
;
A
#
# COMPACT_ATOMS: atom_id res chain seq x y z
N MET A 1 -46.20 34.49 -22.46
CA MET A 1 -46.15 33.03 -22.31
C MET A 1 -44.74 32.59 -22.69
N THR A 2 -43.88 32.52 -21.71
CA THR A 2 -42.48 32.08 -21.84
C THR A 2 -42.46 30.60 -21.47
N GLN A 3 -42.28 29.74 -22.49
CA GLN A 3 -42.05 28.31 -22.25
C GLN A 3 -40.67 28.13 -21.59
N HIS A 4 -40.69 27.68 -20.35
CA HIS A 4 -39.51 27.05 -19.75
C HIS A 4 -39.33 25.72 -20.46
N VAL A 5 -38.27 25.63 -21.23
CA VAL A 5 -37.74 24.35 -21.71
C VAL A 5 -36.97 23.76 -20.55
N ASP A 6 -37.60 22.83 -19.83
CA ASP A 6 -36.92 21.93 -18.91
C ASP A 6 -35.97 21.07 -19.75
N ASP A 7 -34.68 21.32 -19.61
CA ASP A 7 -33.61 20.51 -20.19
C ASP A 7 -33.48 19.21 -19.36
N PRO A 8 -33.80 18.02 -19.90
CA PRO A 8 -33.73 16.75 -19.16
C PRO A 8 -32.34 16.21 -18.95
N SER A 9 -31.29 16.99 -19.24
CA SER A 9 -29.90 16.47 -19.34
C SER A 9 -29.08 16.50 -18.07
N VAL A 10 -29.58 16.90 -16.88
CA VAL A 10 -28.71 17.02 -15.68
C VAL A 10 -29.44 16.61 -14.38
N GLN A 11 -29.87 15.37 -14.29
CA GLN A 11 -29.97 14.70 -13.00
C GLN A 11 -29.47 13.27 -13.12
N ALA A 12 -28.15 13.12 -13.42
CA ALA A 12 -27.49 11.85 -13.30
C ALA A 12 -27.64 11.38 -11.85
N ALA A 13 -28.42 10.31 -11.64
CA ALA A 13 -28.77 9.83 -10.31
C ALA A 13 -27.49 9.42 -9.54
N MET A 14 -27.37 9.91 -8.32
CA MET A 14 -26.36 9.44 -7.39
C MET A 14 -26.63 7.97 -7.06
N ASN A 15 -25.69 7.08 -7.36
CA ASN A 15 -25.85 5.65 -7.17
C ASN A 15 -24.70 5.08 -6.32
N LEU A 16 -25.04 4.27 -5.33
CA LEU A 16 -24.10 3.51 -4.52
C LEU A 16 -24.38 2.02 -4.74
N ARG A 17 -23.37 1.28 -5.20
CA ARG A 17 -23.54 -0.14 -5.52
C ARG A 17 -22.28 -0.95 -5.26
N ARG A 18 -22.46 -2.27 -5.16
CA ARG A 18 -21.35 -3.23 -5.21
C ARG A 18 -20.79 -3.29 -6.63
N LEU A 19 -19.45 -3.30 -6.76
CA LEU A 19 -18.81 -3.56 -8.04
C LEU A 19 -18.86 -5.05 -8.38
N GLN A 20 -18.93 -5.33 -9.68
CA GLN A 20 -19.04 -6.67 -10.25
C GLN A 20 -17.98 -6.84 -11.34
N PRO A 21 -17.67 -8.09 -11.76
CA PRO A 21 -16.90 -8.32 -12.98
C PRO A 21 -17.46 -7.52 -14.16
N GLY A 22 -16.58 -6.77 -14.84
CA GLY A 22 -16.93 -5.79 -15.88
C GLY A 22 -16.78 -4.32 -15.44
N ASP A 23 -16.68 -4.05 -14.12
CA ASP A 23 -16.42 -2.71 -13.59
C ASP A 23 -14.92 -2.37 -13.47
N GLU A 24 -14.00 -3.28 -13.84
CA GLU A 24 -12.56 -3.12 -13.65
C GLU A 24 -12.01 -1.85 -14.31
N ALA A 25 -12.48 -1.53 -15.51
CA ALA A 25 -12.00 -0.37 -16.26
C ALA A 25 -12.37 0.96 -15.60
N VAL A 26 -13.61 1.11 -15.10
CA VAL A 26 -14.04 2.32 -14.41
C VAL A 26 -13.39 2.45 -13.03
N LEU A 27 -13.18 1.33 -12.33
CA LEU A 27 -12.45 1.30 -11.08
C LEU A 27 -11.00 1.75 -11.29
N GLU A 28 -10.29 1.16 -12.25
CA GLU A 28 -8.90 1.49 -12.53
C GLU A 28 -8.75 2.96 -12.98
N ALA A 29 -9.64 3.47 -13.82
CA ALA A 29 -9.61 4.87 -14.25
C ALA A 29 -9.74 5.85 -13.07
N PHE A 30 -10.64 5.55 -12.13
CA PHE A 30 -10.79 6.34 -10.90
C PHE A 30 -9.55 6.22 -10.00
N LEU A 31 -9.08 5.02 -9.72
CA LEU A 31 -7.94 4.80 -8.82
C LEU A 31 -6.63 5.34 -9.40
N ALA A 32 -6.44 5.30 -10.72
CA ALA A 32 -5.27 5.86 -11.38
C ALA A 32 -5.19 7.39 -11.23
N SER A 33 -6.33 8.09 -11.16
CA SER A 33 -6.35 9.53 -10.85
C SER A 33 -5.96 9.85 -9.38
N HIS A 34 -5.87 8.81 -8.53
CA HIS A 34 -5.44 8.87 -7.13
C HIS A 34 -4.27 7.88 -6.88
N ALA A 35 -3.37 7.75 -7.85
CA ALA A 35 -2.38 6.68 -7.91
C ALA A 35 -1.55 6.53 -6.63
N ASP A 36 -1.14 7.65 -6.01
CA ASP A 36 -0.26 7.65 -4.85
C ASP A 36 -0.87 6.99 -3.61
N SER A 37 -2.19 7.08 -3.43
CA SER A 37 -2.91 6.58 -2.25
C SER A 37 -3.74 5.32 -2.49
N SER A 38 -3.81 4.83 -3.74
CA SER A 38 -4.73 3.74 -4.14
C SER A 38 -4.04 2.40 -4.37
N MET A 39 -2.74 2.29 -4.15
CA MET A 39 -1.92 1.15 -4.59
C MET A 39 -2.46 -0.20 -4.14
N PHE A 40 -2.89 -0.34 -2.89
CA PHE A 40 -3.43 -1.62 -2.41
C PHE A 40 -4.71 -2.02 -3.13
N ILE A 41 -5.63 -1.08 -3.37
CA ILE A 41 -6.89 -1.36 -4.07
C ILE A 41 -6.60 -1.72 -5.53
N ARG A 42 -5.76 -0.92 -6.22
CA ARG A 42 -5.37 -1.14 -7.62
C ARG A 42 -4.69 -2.50 -7.82
N ALA A 43 -3.68 -2.80 -7.00
CA ALA A 43 -2.92 -4.04 -7.12
C ALA A 43 -3.79 -5.27 -6.83
N ASN A 44 -4.65 -5.21 -5.81
CA ASN A 44 -5.56 -6.29 -5.47
C ASN A 44 -6.59 -6.53 -6.58
N ALA A 45 -7.25 -5.47 -7.06
CA ALA A 45 -8.25 -5.57 -8.14
C ALA A 45 -7.63 -6.12 -9.44
N ARG A 46 -6.41 -5.66 -9.78
CA ARG A 46 -5.69 -6.15 -10.96
C ARG A 46 -5.28 -7.62 -10.86
N ARG A 47 -4.89 -8.08 -9.65
CA ARG A 47 -4.43 -9.45 -9.42
C ARG A 47 -5.57 -10.46 -9.32
N ALA A 48 -6.68 -10.09 -8.67
CA ALA A 48 -7.74 -11.02 -8.28
C ALA A 48 -9.12 -10.70 -8.89
N GLY A 49 -9.25 -9.60 -9.65
CA GLY A 49 -10.54 -9.16 -10.20
C GLY A 49 -11.50 -8.67 -9.13
N LEU A 50 -12.79 -8.59 -9.49
CA LEU A 50 -13.85 -8.07 -8.62
C LEU A 50 -14.77 -9.15 -8.03
N SER A 51 -14.51 -10.42 -8.30
CA SER A 51 -15.19 -11.56 -7.66
C SER A 51 -14.67 -11.78 -6.26
N TYR A 52 -15.52 -12.26 -5.35
CA TYR A 52 -15.11 -12.57 -3.98
C TYR A 52 -15.52 -14.01 -3.60
N ASN A 53 -14.52 -14.86 -3.36
CA ASN A 53 -14.62 -16.25 -2.92
C ASN A 53 -13.68 -16.54 -1.73
N ALA A 54 -13.31 -15.51 -0.97
CA ALA A 54 -12.38 -15.55 0.17
C ALA A 54 -10.92 -15.96 -0.19
N GLU A 55 -10.53 -15.84 -1.46
CA GLU A 55 -9.17 -16.10 -1.89
C GLU A 55 -8.25 -14.90 -1.65
N PRO A 56 -6.92 -15.10 -1.57
CA PRO A 56 -5.97 -14.02 -1.41
C PRO A 56 -6.11 -12.92 -2.47
N TYR A 57 -5.89 -11.67 -2.04
CA TYR A 57 -6.02 -10.43 -2.82
C TYR A 57 -7.44 -10.05 -3.25
N GLN A 58 -8.44 -10.89 -3.03
CA GLN A 58 -9.83 -10.56 -3.32
C GLN A 58 -10.40 -9.57 -2.29
N ALA A 59 -11.37 -8.78 -2.72
CA ALA A 59 -12.13 -7.88 -1.87
C ALA A 59 -13.58 -7.75 -2.36
N VAL A 60 -14.47 -7.34 -1.45
CA VAL A 60 -15.80 -6.84 -1.79
C VAL A 60 -15.69 -5.34 -1.94
N TYR A 61 -16.16 -4.79 -3.04
CA TYR A 61 -16.04 -3.37 -3.37
C TYR A 61 -17.40 -2.70 -3.31
N ALA A 62 -17.51 -1.55 -2.62
CA ALA A 62 -18.64 -0.62 -2.69
C ALA A 62 -18.17 0.68 -3.33
N ALA A 63 -18.86 1.16 -4.34
CA ALA A 63 -18.50 2.38 -5.04
C ALA A 63 -19.68 3.32 -5.20
N ARG A 64 -19.41 4.63 -5.15
CA ARG A 64 -20.34 5.71 -5.36
C ARG A 64 -20.15 6.30 -6.75
N PHE A 65 -21.25 6.54 -7.44
CA PHE A 65 -21.27 7.10 -8.78
C PHE A 65 -22.17 8.34 -8.87
N HIS A 66 -21.82 9.22 -9.78
CA HIS A 66 -22.70 10.25 -10.33
C HIS A 66 -22.79 10.02 -11.84
N GLY A 67 -23.91 9.46 -12.30
CA GLY A 67 -23.97 8.87 -13.63
C GLY A 67 -22.95 7.73 -13.78
N ASP A 68 -22.12 7.80 -14.82
CA ASP A 68 -21.06 6.82 -15.06
C ASP A 68 -19.72 7.16 -14.37
N ARG A 69 -19.64 8.34 -13.73
CA ARG A 69 -18.43 8.79 -13.06
C ARG A 69 -18.35 8.25 -11.64
N MET A 70 -17.32 7.47 -11.33
CA MET A 70 -17.01 7.05 -9.96
C MET A 70 -16.51 8.23 -9.13
N LEU A 71 -17.05 8.39 -7.90
CA LEU A 71 -16.66 9.44 -6.93
C LEU A 71 -15.84 8.90 -5.78
N GLY A 72 -15.95 7.61 -5.48
CA GLY A 72 -15.22 6.98 -4.40
C GLY A 72 -15.47 5.48 -4.35
N VAL A 73 -14.56 4.78 -3.69
CA VAL A 73 -14.62 3.33 -3.48
C VAL A 73 -14.10 2.96 -2.11
N ALA A 74 -14.74 1.97 -1.49
CA ALA A 74 -14.23 1.21 -0.37
C ALA A 74 -14.09 -0.26 -0.77
N ALA A 75 -13.03 -0.94 -0.33
CA ALA A 75 -12.77 -2.33 -0.61
C ALA A 75 -12.53 -3.10 0.71
N HIS A 76 -13.40 -4.05 1.05
CA HIS A 76 -13.21 -4.92 2.21
C HIS A 76 -12.47 -6.17 1.77
N ALA A 77 -11.17 -6.21 2.07
CA ALA A 77 -10.25 -7.24 1.61
C ALA A 77 -10.39 -8.55 2.40
N TRP A 78 -9.89 -9.64 1.83
CA TRP A 78 -9.86 -10.98 2.43
C TRP A 78 -9.17 -11.03 3.80
N THR A 79 -8.28 -10.08 4.09
CA THR A 79 -7.61 -9.92 5.39
C THR A 79 -8.49 -9.31 6.47
N GLY A 80 -9.68 -8.79 6.10
CA GLY A 80 -10.53 -7.99 6.97
C GLY A 80 -10.17 -6.49 7.02
N LEU A 81 -9.23 -6.03 6.18
CA LEU A 81 -8.93 -4.60 6.04
C LEU A 81 -9.95 -3.91 5.14
N VAL A 82 -10.48 -2.78 5.59
CA VAL A 82 -11.27 -1.86 4.76
C VAL A 82 -10.31 -0.83 4.16
N LEU A 83 -10.08 -0.93 2.87
CA LEU A 83 -9.24 -0.03 2.09
C LEU A 83 -10.09 1.08 1.50
N LEU A 84 -9.63 2.32 1.57
CA LEU A 84 -10.39 3.51 1.20
C LEU A 84 -9.69 4.32 0.11
N GLN A 85 -10.43 4.68 -0.92
CA GLN A 85 -10.16 5.78 -1.82
C GLN A 85 -11.50 6.48 -2.08
N ALA A 86 -11.90 7.35 -1.15
CA ALA A 86 -13.20 7.99 -1.10
C ALA A 86 -13.05 9.44 -0.65
N PRO A 87 -12.58 10.34 -1.54
CA PRO A 87 -12.43 11.77 -1.22
C PRO A 87 -13.69 12.40 -0.66
N GLU A 88 -14.83 11.88 -1.10
CA GLU A 88 -16.15 12.20 -0.59
C GLU A 88 -16.85 10.90 -0.18
N HIS A 89 -17.75 10.97 0.82
CA HIS A 89 -18.59 9.85 1.27
C HIS A 89 -17.84 8.65 1.90
N ALA A 90 -16.65 8.84 2.47
CA ALA A 90 -15.87 7.75 3.07
C ALA A 90 -16.66 6.98 4.15
N ALA A 91 -17.40 7.69 5.00
CA ALA A 91 -18.25 7.12 6.03
C ALA A 91 -19.35 6.20 5.48
N GLU A 92 -20.05 6.63 4.42
CA GLU A 92 -21.12 5.87 3.79
C GLU A 92 -20.56 4.63 3.08
N LEU A 93 -19.49 4.82 2.30
CA LEU A 93 -18.84 3.75 1.56
C LEU A 93 -18.27 2.67 2.47
N ALA A 94 -17.67 3.04 3.60
CA ALA A 94 -17.15 2.07 4.57
C ALA A 94 -18.30 1.22 5.16
N ARG A 95 -19.41 1.83 5.60
CA ARG A 95 -20.57 1.09 6.11
C ARG A 95 -21.13 0.15 5.06
N THR A 96 -21.45 0.67 3.87
CA THR A 96 -22.04 -0.15 2.81
C THR A 96 -21.13 -1.28 2.37
N CYS A 97 -19.82 -1.04 2.30
CA CYS A 97 -18.85 -2.07 1.94
C CYS A 97 -18.81 -3.21 2.97
N THR A 98 -18.86 -2.88 4.26
CA THR A 98 -18.90 -3.88 5.34
C THR A 98 -20.22 -4.63 5.39
N GLU A 99 -21.35 -3.97 5.09
CA GLU A 99 -22.65 -4.61 4.95
C GLU A 99 -22.70 -5.60 3.77
N PHE A 100 -22.10 -5.24 2.63
CA PHE A 100 -22.02 -6.12 1.46
C PHE A 100 -21.13 -7.35 1.70
N SER A 101 -20.02 -7.17 2.40
CA SER A 101 -19.04 -8.23 2.61
C SER A 101 -19.42 -9.16 3.74
N ARG A 102 -20.01 -8.62 4.82
CA ARG A 102 -20.29 -9.31 6.10
C ARG A 102 -19.04 -9.94 6.73
N LEU A 103 -17.86 -9.47 6.36
CA LEU A 103 -16.61 -9.90 6.97
C LEU A 103 -16.37 -9.13 8.29
N PRO A 104 -15.65 -9.72 9.25
CA PRO A 104 -15.19 -8.96 10.40
C PRO A 104 -14.18 -7.90 9.97
N VAL A 105 -14.37 -6.66 10.46
CA VAL A 105 -13.41 -5.58 10.24
C VAL A 105 -12.20 -5.81 11.16
N ARG A 106 -11.02 -5.94 10.57
CA ARG A 106 -9.75 -6.09 11.28
C ARG A 106 -8.85 -4.86 11.20
N GLY A 107 -9.27 -3.86 10.44
CA GLY A 107 -8.56 -2.59 10.33
C GLY A 107 -9.04 -1.76 9.14
N LEU A 108 -8.46 -0.58 9.02
CA LEU A 108 -8.71 0.37 7.95
C LEU A 108 -7.39 0.89 7.40
N ALA A 109 -7.33 1.17 6.09
CA ALA A 109 -6.19 1.84 5.48
C ALA A 109 -6.62 2.73 4.31
N GLY A 110 -5.97 3.89 4.18
CA GLY A 110 -6.28 4.87 3.15
C GLY A 110 -5.78 6.27 3.50
N PRO A 111 -6.15 7.30 2.73
CA PRO A 111 -5.89 8.69 3.11
C PRO A 111 -6.44 8.99 4.50
N ALA A 112 -5.64 9.64 5.36
CA ALA A 112 -5.89 9.73 6.79
C ALA A 112 -7.26 10.33 7.14
N ALA A 113 -7.71 11.38 6.43
CA ALA A 113 -9.03 11.97 6.65
C ALA A 113 -10.17 10.97 6.39
N GLN A 114 -10.05 10.18 5.31
CA GLN A 114 -11.05 9.18 4.93
C GLN A 114 -11.13 8.03 5.95
N VAL A 115 -9.96 7.60 6.47
CA VAL A 115 -9.89 6.57 7.51
C VAL A 115 -10.54 7.05 8.80
N ARG A 116 -10.32 8.31 9.22
CA ARG A 116 -10.99 8.88 10.40
C ARG A 116 -12.52 8.89 10.26
N GLU A 117 -13.04 9.34 9.11
CA GLU A 117 -14.48 9.33 8.84
C GLU A 117 -15.06 7.91 8.85
N ALA A 118 -14.38 6.96 8.20
CA ALA A 118 -14.81 5.57 8.15
C ALA A 118 -14.78 4.91 9.53
N ARG A 119 -13.75 5.17 10.35
CA ARG A 119 -13.61 4.66 11.71
C ARG A 119 -14.77 5.09 12.61
N ALA A 120 -15.08 6.38 12.61
CA ALA A 120 -16.23 6.93 13.34
C ALA A 120 -17.56 6.32 12.84
N ALA A 121 -17.73 6.20 11.53
CA ALA A 121 -18.94 5.63 10.93
C ALA A 121 -19.15 4.15 11.27
N LEU A 122 -18.07 3.38 11.44
CA LEU A 122 -18.09 1.98 11.84
C LEU A 122 -18.09 1.80 13.37
N LYS A 123 -18.08 2.91 14.16
CA LYS A 123 -18.05 2.91 15.63
C LYS A 123 -16.83 2.18 16.20
N LEU A 124 -15.68 2.42 15.59
CA LEU A 124 -14.41 1.79 15.96
C LEU A 124 -13.45 2.75 16.69
N ASP A 125 -13.90 3.94 17.11
CA ASP A 125 -13.07 4.93 17.75
C ASP A 125 -12.46 4.44 19.07
N ASP A 126 -13.23 3.67 19.83
CA ASP A 126 -12.80 3.07 21.11
C ASP A 126 -12.30 1.63 20.98
N ALA A 127 -12.20 1.09 19.76
CA ALA A 127 -11.74 -0.28 19.55
C ALA A 127 -10.24 -0.42 19.84
N PRO A 128 -9.82 -1.48 20.58
CA PRO A 128 -8.40 -1.70 20.85
C PRO A 128 -7.60 -1.86 19.55
N THR A 129 -6.51 -1.12 19.42
CA THR A 129 -5.63 -1.14 18.25
C THR A 129 -4.29 -1.80 18.54
N ALA A 130 -3.73 -2.49 17.57
CA ALA A 130 -2.34 -2.95 17.55
C ALA A 130 -1.45 -1.89 16.87
N VAL A 131 -1.97 -1.25 15.84
CA VAL A 131 -1.32 -0.14 15.13
C VAL A 131 -2.35 0.96 14.94
N GLU A 132 -1.96 2.18 15.20
CA GLU A 132 -2.76 3.36 14.95
C GLU A 132 -1.84 4.56 14.73
N GLY A 133 -2.00 5.26 13.63
CA GLY A 133 -1.28 6.50 13.38
C GLY A 133 -1.50 7.03 11.97
N ASP A 134 -1.33 8.34 11.86
CA ASP A 134 -1.20 9.01 10.57
C ASP A 134 0.27 8.98 10.18
N GLU A 135 0.54 8.47 8.99
CA GLU A 135 1.86 8.38 8.39
C GLU A 135 1.97 9.37 7.24
N VAL A 136 3.16 9.87 6.99
CA VAL A 136 3.42 10.74 5.84
C VAL A 136 3.43 9.88 4.58
N LEU A 137 2.59 10.21 3.60
CA LEU A 137 2.59 9.63 2.27
C LEU A 137 3.63 10.34 1.41
N PHE A 138 4.56 9.59 0.85
CA PHE A 138 5.61 10.05 -0.02
C PHE A 138 5.46 9.51 -1.43
N ALA A 139 5.84 10.31 -2.41
CA ALA A 139 5.95 9.88 -3.81
C ALA A 139 7.27 10.38 -4.43
N LEU A 140 7.73 9.65 -5.44
CA LEU A 140 8.93 9.98 -6.21
C LEU A 140 8.69 9.64 -7.68
N ASP A 141 8.93 10.57 -8.58
CA ASP A 141 9.10 10.26 -9.98
C ASP A 141 10.50 9.65 -10.17
N LEU A 142 10.57 8.44 -10.74
CA LEU A 142 11.81 7.67 -10.77
C LEU A 142 12.91 8.29 -11.64
N SER A 143 12.57 9.30 -12.47
CA SER A 143 13.55 10.16 -13.15
C SER A 143 14.37 11.01 -12.18
N ASP A 144 13.78 11.37 -11.03
CA ASP A 144 14.37 12.27 -10.04
C ASP A 144 15.08 11.52 -8.91
N LEU A 145 15.20 10.19 -9.04
CA LEU A 145 15.86 9.35 -8.03
C LEU A 145 17.31 9.77 -7.81
N VAL A 146 17.64 10.17 -6.58
CA VAL A 146 19.00 10.43 -6.13
C VAL A 146 19.66 9.13 -5.73
N VAL A 147 20.58 8.64 -6.57
CA VAL A 147 21.30 7.37 -6.33
C VAL A 147 22.45 7.58 -5.37
N PRO A 148 22.54 6.83 -4.24
CA PRO A 148 23.63 6.97 -3.27
C PRO A 148 24.99 6.62 -3.88
N GLU A 149 26.01 7.41 -3.55
CA GLU A 149 27.39 7.21 -4.03
C GLU A 149 27.95 5.82 -3.65
N ALA A 150 27.65 5.32 -2.46
CA ALA A 150 28.08 3.99 -2.02
C ALA A 150 27.56 2.86 -2.94
N LEU A 151 26.39 3.05 -3.55
CA LEU A 151 25.82 2.11 -4.53
C LEU A 151 26.52 2.26 -5.89
N THR A 152 26.74 3.49 -6.38
CA THR A 152 27.38 3.74 -7.69
C THR A 152 28.83 3.35 -7.73
N ARG A 153 29.55 3.43 -6.60
CA ARG A 153 30.96 2.99 -6.46
C ARG A 153 31.12 1.50 -6.17
N GLY A 154 30.04 0.75 -6.00
CA GLY A 154 30.06 -0.67 -5.68
C GLY A 154 30.50 -0.99 -4.23
N ALA A 155 30.57 0.01 -3.33
CA ALA A 155 30.82 -0.24 -1.90
C ALA A 155 29.66 -0.99 -1.23
N ILE A 156 28.45 -0.82 -1.75
CA ILE A 156 27.26 -1.59 -1.41
C ILE A 156 26.77 -2.24 -2.70
N VAL A 157 26.59 -3.55 -2.68
CA VAL A 157 26.01 -4.32 -3.78
C VAL A 157 24.57 -4.69 -3.42
N CYS A 158 23.65 -4.49 -4.35
CA CYS A 158 22.25 -4.87 -4.14
C CYS A 158 21.79 -5.82 -5.24
N ARG A 159 21.07 -6.87 -4.85
CA ARG A 159 20.57 -7.90 -5.77
C ARG A 159 19.33 -8.60 -5.21
N ALA A 160 18.73 -9.46 -5.99
CA ALA A 160 17.72 -10.38 -5.49
C ALA A 160 18.32 -11.28 -4.39
N PRO A 161 17.51 -11.65 -3.36
CA PRO A 161 17.92 -12.61 -2.34
C PRO A 161 18.30 -13.96 -2.92
N ARG A 162 19.25 -14.64 -2.27
CA ARG A 162 19.63 -16.02 -2.57
C ARG A 162 18.97 -17.00 -1.59
N PRO A 163 18.81 -18.29 -1.96
CA PRO A 163 18.17 -19.27 -1.08
C PRO A 163 18.82 -19.38 0.31
N GLU A 164 20.14 -19.31 0.39
CA GLU A 164 20.91 -19.39 1.64
C GLU A 164 20.70 -18.20 2.58
N GLU A 165 20.18 -17.07 2.09
CA GLU A 165 19.90 -15.87 2.88
C GLU A 165 18.48 -15.87 3.48
N ARG A 166 17.62 -16.79 3.02
CA ARG A 166 16.19 -16.82 3.33
C ARG A 166 15.91 -16.77 4.83
N ASP A 167 16.59 -17.58 5.64
CA ASP A 167 16.33 -17.64 7.08
C ASP A 167 16.69 -16.32 7.78
N THR A 168 17.78 -15.68 7.37
CA THR A 168 18.14 -14.35 7.85
C THR A 168 17.10 -13.30 7.49
N LEU A 169 16.64 -13.31 6.24
CA LEU A 169 15.66 -12.34 5.75
C LEU A 169 14.26 -12.59 6.34
N CYS A 170 13.89 -13.84 6.61
CA CYS A 170 12.66 -14.16 7.36
C CYS A 170 12.74 -13.63 8.81
N ALA A 171 13.89 -13.76 9.48
CA ALA A 171 14.09 -13.17 10.80
C ALA A 171 14.00 -11.63 10.77
N TRP A 172 14.47 -10.99 9.72
CA TRP A 172 14.33 -9.54 9.53
C TRP A 172 12.89 -9.14 9.23
N ARG A 173 12.17 -9.95 8.45
CA ARG A 173 10.76 -9.69 8.16
C ARG A 173 9.90 -9.75 9.43
N ILE A 174 10.07 -10.77 10.28
CA ILE A 174 9.31 -10.81 11.55
C ILE A 174 9.72 -9.67 12.48
N ALA A 175 11.01 -9.31 12.53
CA ALA A 175 11.46 -8.16 13.32
C ALA A 175 10.83 -6.85 12.83
N TYR A 176 10.71 -6.66 11.50
CA TYR A 176 9.96 -5.54 10.92
C TYR A 176 8.50 -5.55 11.35
N ASP A 177 7.81 -6.71 11.25
CA ASP A 177 6.40 -6.83 11.60
C ASP A 177 6.16 -6.53 13.10
N VAL A 178 7.09 -6.94 13.97
CA VAL A 178 7.04 -6.62 15.41
C VAL A 178 7.26 -5.13 15.66
N GLU A 179 8.32 -4.54 15.08
CA GLU A 179 8.68 -3.14 15.31
C GLU A 179 7.69 -2.15 14.68
N THR A 180 7.13 -2.47 13.50
CA THR A 180 6.36 -1.53 12.68
C THR A 180 4.87 -1.81 12.71
N LEU A 181 4.47 -3.08 12.72
CA LEU A 181 3.06 -3.49 12.65
C LEU A 181 2.51 -4.00 13.99
N GLY A 182 3.28 -3.88 15.08
CA GLY A 182 2.83 -4.31 16.42
C GLY A 182 2.54 -5.80 16.52
N ALA A 183 3.11 -6.62 15.62
CA ALA A 183 2.92 -8.06 15.66
C ALA A 183 3.57 -8.67 16.92
N THR A 184 2.96 -9.73 17.44
CA THR A 184 3.62 -10.58 18.44
C THR A 184 4.49 -11.60 17.71
N ASP A 185 5.72 -11.81 18.19
CA ASP A 185 6.58 -12.87 17.69
C ASP A 185 6.06 -14.24 18.14
N SER A 186 5.34 -14.91 17.27
CA SER A 186 4.74 -16.23 17.46
C SER A 186 5.02 -17.14 16.26
N PRO A 187 4.87 -18.46 16.38
CA PRO A 187 5.00 -19.38 15.25
C PRO A 187 4.13 -18.98 14.05
N GLU A 188 2.88 -18.56 14.30
CA GLU A 188 1.93 -18.15 13.27
C GLU A 188 2.37 -16.85 12.57
N SER A 189 2.88 -15.86 13.35
CA SER A 189 3.40 -14.61 12.79
C SER A 189 4.66 -14.86 11.98
N ARG A 190 5.56 -15.73 12.45
CA ARG A 190 6.76 -16.14 11.70
C ARG A 190 6.40 -16.83 10.39
N GLN A 191 5.40 -17.73 10.40
CA GLN A 191 4.95 -18.41 9.20
C GLN A 191 4.35 -17.42 8.18
N ARG A 192 3.53 -16.45 8.64
CA ARG A 192 2.98 -15.40 7.77
C ARG A 192 4.08 -14.51 7.19
N ALA A 193 5.03 -14.06 8.02
CA ALA A 193 6.16 -13.24 7.59
C ALA A 193 7.02 -13.95 6.54
N ALA A 194 7.31 -15.24 6.75
CA ALA A 194 8.03 -16.07 5.79
C ALA A 194 7.27 -16.22 4.48
N GLY A 195 5.98 -16.57 4.54
CA GLY A 195 5.15 -16.71 3.33
C GLY A 195 5.03 -15.41 2.53
N PHE A 196 4.95 -14.27 3.21
CA PHE A 196 4.93 -12.96 2.55
C PHE A 196 6.26 -12.64 1.87
N LEU A 197 7.39 -12.87 2.55
CA LEU A 197 8.73 -12.69 1.98
C LEU A 197 8.96 -13.64 0.80
N ASP A 198 8.59 -14.91 0.92
CA ASP A 198 8.73 -15.90 -0.17
C ASP A 198 7.96 -15.45 -1.42
N ALA A 199 6.73 -14.95 -1.25
CA ALA A 199 5.96 -14.40 -2.36
C ALA A 199 6.66 -13.18 -2.99
N GLN A 200 7.21 -12.26 -2.20
CA GLN A 200 7.97 -11.12 -2.71
C GLN A 200 9.24 -11.55 -3.46
N ILE A 201 9.92 -12.60 -3.00
CA ILE A 201 11.11 -13.15 -3.70
C ILE A 201 10.69 -13.78 -5.03
N VAL A 202 9.65 -14.61 -5.04
CA VAL A 202 9.13 -15.27 -6.25
C VAL A 202 8.66 -14.25 -7.29
N ASP A 203 7.97 -13.20 -6.86
CA ASP A 203 7.50 -12.11 -7.72
C ASP A 203 8.65 -11.16 -8.17
N GLY A 204 9.90 -11.38 -7.70
CA GLY A 204 11.05 -10.51 -7.99
C GLY A 204 10.93 -9.12 -7.35
N ASN A 205 10.24 -9.02 -6.23
CA ASN A 205 9.92 -7.77 -5.52
C ASN A 205 10.68 -7.61 -4.20
N ALA A 206 11.80 -8.33 -4.02
CA ALA A 206 12.68 -8.21 -2.87
C ALA A 206 14.14 -8.02 -3.30
N TRP A 207 14.88 -7.18 -2.57
CA TRP A 207 16.29 -6.88 -2.78
C TRP A 207 17.04 -6.90 -1.46
N VAL A 208 18.22 -7.52 -1.45
CA VAL A 208 19.15 -7.50 -0.32
C VAL A 208 20.33 -6.61 -0.67
N ALA A 209 20.69 -5.70 0.25
CA ALA A 209 21.94 -4.95 0.20
C ALA A 209 23.02 -5.72 0.95
N LEU A 210 24.21 -5.76 0.36
CA LEU A 210 25.39 -6.43 0.86
C LEU A 210 26.50 -5.40 1.08
N HIS A 211 27.18 -5.52 2.19
CA HIS A 211 28.43 -4.83 2.49
C HIS A 211 29.48 -5.87 2.88
N GLU A 212 30.62 -5.90 2.18
CA GLU A 212 31.65 -6.93 2.38
C GLU A 212 31.05 -8.35 2.31
N ASP A 213 30.23 -8.60 1.28
CA ASP A 213 29.48 -9.84 1.01
C ASP A 213 28.47 -10.27 2.09
N ALA A 214 28.31 -9.52 3.16
CA ALA A 214 27.33 -9.80 4.21
C ALA A 214 26.01 -9.04 3.97
N PRO A 215 24.83 -9.67 4.15
CA PRO A 215 23.54 -8.98 4.12
C PRO A 215 23.45 -7.90 5.20
N VAL A 216 23.03 -6.68 4.83
CA VAL A 216 22.95 -5.53 5.74
C VAL A 216 21.62 -4.82 5.73
N SER A 217 20.81 -4.96 4.68
CA SER A 217 19.48 -4.37 4.59
C SER A 217 18.61 -5.09 3.57
N LEU A 218 17.30 -5.10 3.80
CA LEU A 218 16.25 -5.60 2.92
C LEU A 218 15.43 -4.43 2.41
N SER A 219 15.06 -4.44 1.13
CA SER A 219 14.02 -3.59 0.53
C SER A 219 13.06 -4.47 -0.25
N ALA A 220 11.76 -4.16 -0.19
CA ALA A 220 10.76 -4.89 -0.94
C ALA A 220 9.62 -3.97 -1.42
N PHE A 221 8.80 -4.48 -2.35
CA PHE A 221 7.55 -3.85 -2.77
C PHE A 221 6.35 -4.59 -2.18
N ASN A 222 5.44 -3.84 -1.58
CA ASN A 222 4.15 -4.36 -1.12
C ASN A 222 3.14 -4.48 -2.26
N ALA A 223 3.26 -3.62 -3.28
CA ALA A 223 2.43 -3.62 -4.45
C ALA A 223 3.24 -3.16 -5.68
N THR A 224 2.98 -3.78 -6.82
CA THR A 224 3.65 -3.48 -8.08
C THR A 224 2.62 -3.41 -9.20
N LEU A 225 2.63 -2.31 -9.93
CA LEU A 225 1.87 -2.09 -11.15
C LEU A 225 2.85 -1.70 -12.27
N PRO A 226 2.46 -1.74 -13.54
CA PRO A 226 3.39 -1.44 -14.64
C PRO A 226 4.01 -0.05 -14.58
N ASP A 227 3.26 0.92 -14.05
CA ASP A 227 3.60 2.35 -14.00
C ASP A 227 4.12 2.82 -12.64
N ILE A 228 3.78 2.10 -11.56
CA ILE A 228 4.03 2.56 -10.18
C ILE A 228 4.30 1.39 -9.24
N VAL A 229 5.22 1.58 -8.28
CA VAL A 229 5.54 0.61 -7.23
C VAL A 229 5.31 1.21 -5.85
N GLN A 230 4.90 0.38 -4.89
CA GLN A 230 4.79 0.76 -3.49
C GLN A 230 5.83 0.04 -2.65
N LEU A 231 6.74 0.80 -2.05
CA LEU A 231 7.74 0.29 -1.12
C LEU A 231 7.10 -0.17 0.19
N GLY A 232 7.65 -1.25 0.77
CA GLY A 232 7.28 -1.74 2.09
C GLY A 232 8.19 -2.87 2.56
N GLY A 233 8.21 -3.12 3.87
CA GLY A 233 9.08 -4.16 4.43
C GLY A 233 10.58 -3.82 4.38
N ILE A 234 10.95 -2.53 4.33
CA ILE A 234 12.34 -2.10 4.38
C ILE A 234 12.86 -2.32 5.80
N TYR A 235 13.91 -3.11 5.93
CA TYR A 235 14.50 -3.41 7.22
C TYR A 235 16.03 -3.39 7.22
N THR A 236 16.58 -2.74 8.22
CA THR A 236 18.01 -2.78 8.55
C THR A 236 18.11 -3.16 10.02
N PRO A 237 18.84 -4.23 10.38
CA PRO A 237 19.06 -4.61 11.77
C PRO A 237 19.56 -3.44 12.63
N PRO A 238 19.13 -3.30 13.89
CA PRO A 238 19.47 -2.16 14.74
C PRO A 238 20.96 -1.83 14.80
N ALA A 239 21.82 -2.85 14.91
CA ALA A 239 23.28 -2.67 14.96
C ALA A 239 23.90 -2.13 13.65
N LEU A 240 23.16 -2.15 12.55
CA LEU A 240 23.60 -1.71 11.21
C LEU A 240 22.95 -0.39 10.76
N ARG A 241 22.08 0.19 11.58
CA ARG A 241 21.38 1.45 11.26
C ARG A 241 22.32 2.65 11.26
N GLY A 242 21.87 3.75 10.62
CA GLY A 242 22.64 4.99 10.53
C GLY A 242 23.79 5.00 9.54
N ARG A 243 24.05 3.88 8.83
CA ARG A 243 25.16 3.70 7.89
C ARG A 243 24.76 3.84 6.41
N GLY A 244 23.51 4.21 6.12
CA GLY A 244 23.01 4.43 4.75
C GLY A 244 22.61 3.15 3.99
N PHE A 245 22.63 1.96 4.61
CA PHE A 245 22.34 0.69 3.95
C PHE A 245 20.90 0.61 3.42
N ALA A 246 19.90 1.04 4.21
CA ALA A 246 18.51 1.11 3.75
C ALA A 246 18.37 2.00 2.51
N ARG A 247 19.06 3.15 2.47
CA ARG A 247 19.03 4.07 1.34
C ARG A 247 19.57 3.42 0.06
N CYS A 248 20.64 2.64 0.16
CA CYS A 248 21.19 1.88 -0.97
C CYS A 248 20.24 0.76 -1.43
N ALA A 249 19.65 0.00 -0.49
CA ALA A 249 18.71 -1.06 -0.80
C ALA A 249 17.45 -0.53 -1.52
N VAL A 250 16.89 0.59 -1.02
CA VAL A 250 15.74 1.27 -1.65
C VAL A 250 16.11 1.80 -3.02
N ALA A 251 17.23 2.52 -3.17
CA ALA A 251 17.64 3.05 -4.46
C ALA A 251 17.82 1.94 -5.51
N ALA A 252 18.43 0.82 -5.15
CA ALA A 252 18.60 -0.31 -6.05
C ALA A 252 17.28 -0.95 -6.47
N SER A 253 16.33 -1.14 -5.54
CA SER A 253 15.00 -1.64 -5.88
C SER A 253 14.25 -0.70 -6.83
N LEU A 254 14.38 0.63 -6.65
CA LEU A 254 13.77 1.64 -7.51
C LEU A 254 14.42 1.71 -8.90
N LEU A 255 15.74 1.54 -9.00
CA LEU A 255 16.41 1.40 -10.29
C LEU A 255 15.89 0.18 -11.05
N ALA A 256 15.76 -0.96 -10.38
CA ALA A 256 15.19 -2.17 -10.98
C ALA A 256 13.72 -1.99 -11.39
N ALA A 257 12.92 -1.25 -10.61
CA ALA A 257 11.54 -0.91 -10.98
C ALA A 257 11.49 -0.04 -12.24
N ARG A 258 12.36 0.98 -12.32
CA ARG A 258 12.48 1.86 -13.49
C ARG A 258 12.88 1.08 -14.76
N GLU A 259 13.80 0.14 -14.65
CA GLU A 259 14.19 -0.75 -15.76
C GLU A 259 13.03 -1.63 -16.24
N ARG A 260 12.09 -1.97 -15.35
CA ARG A 260 10.85 -2.71 -15.67
C ARG A 260 9.73 -1.83 -16.21
N GLY A 261 9.94 -0.51 -16.33
CA GLY A 261 8.98 0.45 -16.92
C GLY A 261 8.20 1.27 -15.90
N ALA A 262 8.38 1.07 -14.58
CA ALA A 262 7.76 1.96 -13.61
C ALA A 262 8.35 3.37 -13.71
N SER A 263 7.49 4.37 -13.64
CA SER A 263 7.87 5.79 -13.63
C SER A 263 7.73 6.44 -12.26
N ARG A 264 7.01 5.80 -11.34
CA ARG A 264 6.67 6.37 -10.04
C ARG A 264 6.84 5.36 -8.90
N ALA A 265 7.23 5.85 -7.73
CA ALA A 265 7.26 5.08 -6.50
C ALA A 265 6.54 5.82 -5.38
N VAL A 266 5.87 5.07 -4.51
CA VAL A 266 5.19 5.60 -3.31
C VAL A 266 5.53 4.78 -2.08
N LEU A 267 5.39 5.40 -0.93
CA LEU A 267 5.47 4.76 0.39
C LEU A 267 4.79 5.65 1.43
N PHE A 268 4.55 5.09 2.59
CA PHE A 268 4.15 5.88 3.76
C PHE A 268 4.95 5.44 4.99
N THR A 269 5.20 6.37 5.90
CA THR A 269 5.95 6.11 7.13
C THR A 269 5.70 7.17 8.19
N GLY A 270 5.58 6.73 9.45
CA GLY A 270 5.61 7.59 10.65
C GLY A 270 6.99 7.68 11.30
N ASN A 271 8.00 6.95 10.80
CA ASN A 271 9.34 6.91 11.41
C ASN A 271 10.22 8.08 10.94
N PRO A 272 10.63 9.01 11.85
CA PRO A 272 11.43 10.18 11.46
C PRO A 272 12.79 9.84 10.82
N ASN A 273 13.38 8.70 11.15
CA ASN A 273 14.63 8.25 10.53
C ASN A 273 14.41 7.77 9.09
N ALA A 274 13.28 7.11 8.85
CA ALA A 274 12.88 6.67 7.51
C ALA A 274 12.56 7.89 6.63
N VAL A 275 11.86 8.91 7.16
CA VAL A 275 11.58 10.19 6.46
C VAL A 275 12.87 10.77 5.88
N ARG A 276 13.92 10.97 6.71
CA ARG A 276 15.21 11.49 6.22
C ARG A 276 15.85 10.62 5.13
N THR A 277 15.67 9.32 5.21
CA THR A 277 16.18 8.38 4.19
C THR A 277 15.48 8.59 2.86
N TYR A 278 14.15 8.74 2.86
CA TYR A 278 13.36 8.91 1.63
C TYR A 278 13.52 10.30 1.02
N GLU A 279 13.53 11.35 1.83
CA GLU A 279 13.83 12.71 1.35
C GLU A 279 15.22 12.78 0.68
N ALA A 280 16.23 12.10 1.24
CA ALA A 280 17.58 12.03 0.63
C ALA A 280 17.62 11.23 -0.68
N LEU A 281 16.59 10.45 -1.01
CA LEU A 281 16.42 9.76 -2.29
C LEU A 281 15.60 10.57 -3.31
N GLY A 282 15.06 11.72 -2.91
CA GLY A 282 14.24 12.59 -3.76
C GLY A 282 12.73 12.44 -3.56
N PHE A 283 12.28 11.62 -2.60
CA PHE A 283 10.85 11.53 -2.30
C PHE A 283 10.31 12.85 -1.74
N ALA A 284 9.15 13.27 -2.24
CA ALA A 284 8.39 14.41 -1.75
C ALA A 284 7.15 13.95 -0.98
N ARG A 285 6.78 14.71 0.06
CA ARG A 285 5.52 14.52 0.77
C ARG A 285 4.35 14.90 -0.14
N VAL A 286 3.36 14.00 -0.29
CA VAL A 286 2.17 14.21 -1.13
C VAL A 286 0.86 14.09 -0.36
N GLY A 287 0.90 13.72 0.91
CA GLY A 287 -0.30 13.65 1.76
C GLY A 287 -0.04 12.93 3.08
N ASP A 288 -1.13 12.54 3.71
CA ASP A 288 -1.15 11.73 4.93
C ASP A 288 -1.95 10.45 4.66
N TYR A 289 -1.40 9.34 5.11
CA TYR A 289 -2.00 8.01 5.01
C TYR A 289 -2.17 7.41 6.40
N SER A 290 -3.23 6.69 6.64
CA SER A 290 -3.45 6.05 7.93
C SER A 290 -3.61 4.56 7.77
N ILE A 291 -2.99 3.81 8.69
CA ILE A 291 -3.26 2.39 8.91
C ILE A 291 -3.72 2.24 10.36
N VAL A 292 -4.89 1.64 10.52
CA VAL A 292 -5.44 1.23 11.81
C VAL A 292 -5.60 -0.28 11.78
N LEU A 293 -4.88 -1.01 12.63
CA LEU A 293 -5.03 -2.46 12.82
C LEU A 293 -5.68 -2.71 14.17
N LEU A 294 -6.81 -3.41 14.18
CA LEU A 294 -7.54 -3.79 15.40
C LEU A 294 -6.91 -5.05 16.02
N ARG A 295 -7.04 -5.18 17.34
CA ARG A 295 -6.58 -6.35 18.10
C ARG A 295 -7.59 -7.49 18.09
#